data_3f82bda2f44e85fd9579a24c902d2841
#
_entry.id   3f82bda2f44e85fd9579a24c902d2841
#
_cell.length_a   1.000
_cell.length_b   1.000
_cell.length_c   1.000
_cell.angle_alpha   90.00
_cell.angle_beta   90.00
_cell.angle_gamma   90.00
#
_symmetry.space_group_name_H-M   'P 1'
#
loop_
_entity.id
_entity.type
_entity.pdbx_description
1 polymer ?
#
loop_
_entity_poly.entity_id
_entity_poly.type
_entity_poly.pdbx_seq_one_letter_code
_entity_poly.pdbx_strand_id
1 'polypeptide(L)' 'MIDYSESMIRLTALIMQYRKLLHKQSYNAAADCAVDMQLMALQLQEWAESKCTETPNS' A
#
# COMPACT_ATOMS: atom_id res chain seq x y z
N MET A 1 7.58 4.96 -16.31
CA MET A 1 6.97 6.01 -15.50
C MET A 1 6.17 5.41 -14.38
N ILE A 2 6.35 5.88 -13.17
CA ILE A 2 5.63 5.34 -12.03
C ILE A 2 4.27 6.00 -11.93
N ASP A 3 3.27 5.18 -11.87
CA ASP A 3 1.90 5.65 -11.82
C ASP A 3 1.33 5.28 -10.46
N TYR A 4 1.00 6.28 -9.66
CA TYR A 4 0.45 6.03 -8.33
C TYR A 4 -0.89 5.30 -8.41
N SER A 5 -1.59 5.41 -9.53
CA SER A 5 -2.89 4.74 -9.67
C SER A 5 -2.74 3.23 -9.57
N GLU A 6 -1.69 2.69 -10.15
CA GLU A 6 -1.47 1.25 -10.09
C GLU A 6 -1.19 0.81 -8.66
N SER A 7 -0.39 1.58 -7.94
CA SER A 7 -0.12 1.27 -6.55
C SER A 7 -1.40 1.34 -5.71
N MET A 8 -2.25 2.32 -5.99
CA MET A 8 -3.51 2.44 -5.29
C MET A 8 -4.41 1.24 -5.54
N ILE A 9 -4.49 0.80 -6.79
CA ILE A 9 -5.32 -0.35 -7.13
C ILE A 9 -4.80 -1.60 -6.42
N ARG A 10 -3.49 -1.79 -6.43
CA ARG A 10 -2.90 -2.96 -5.77
C ARG A 10 -3.12 -2.90 -4.27
N LEU A 11 -2.95 -1.72 -3.68
CA LEU A 11 -3.15 -1.59 -2.24
C LEU A 11 -4.59 -1.89 -1.86
N THR A 12 -5.55 -1.41 -2.65
CA THR A 12 -6.94 -1.68 -2.39
C THR A 12 -7.24 -3.19 -2.46
N ALA A 13 -6.68 -3.86 -3.47
CA ALA A 13 -6.87 -5.29 -3.60
C ALA A 13 -6.27 -6.05 -2.41
N LEU A 14 -5.10 -5.60 -1.95
CA LEU A 14 -4.45 -6.23 -0.81
C LEU A 14 -5.25 -6.02 0.47
N ILE A 15 -5.84 -4.85 0.63
CA ILE A 15 -6.68 -4.59 1.80
C ILE A 15 -7.87 -5.54 1.83
N MET A 16 -8.49 -5.75 0.70
CA MET A 16 -9.63 -6.67 0.63
C MET A 16 -9.19 -8.09 0.92
N GLN A 17 -8.04 -8.49 0.40
CA GLN A 17 -7.52 -9.81 0.67
C GLN A 17 -7.19 -9.98 2.15
N TYR A 18 -6.61 -8.96 2.75
CA TYR A 18 -6.28 -8.97 4.16
C TYR A 18 -7.53 -9.20 5.01
N ARG A 19 -8.62 -8.51 4.68
CA ARG A 19 -9.87 -8.70 5.40
C ARG A 19 -10.36 -10.15 5.31
N LYS A 20 -10.29 -10.72 4.12
CA LYS A 20 -10.73 -12.12 3.95
C LYS A 20 -9.88 -13.06 4.78
N LEU A 21 -8.57 -12.81 4.83
CA LEU A 21 -7.68 -13.65 5.60
C LEU A 21 -7.97 -13.56 7.09
N LEU A 22 -8.31 -12.37 7.57
CA LEU A 22 -8.68 -12.20 8.97
C LEU A 22 -9.97 -12.95 9.30
N HIS A 23 -10.93 -12.90 8.39
CA HIS A 23 -12.17 -13.64 8.59
C HIS A 23 -11.94 -15.15 8.70
N LYS A 24 -10.98 -15.64 7.91
CA LYS A 24 -10.63 -17.05 7.95
C LYS A 24 -9.67 -17.37 9.08
N GLN A 25 -9.27 -16.37 9.83
CA GLN A 25 -8.29 -16.53 10.90
C GLN A 25 -6.97 -17.08 10.41
N SER A 26 -6.64 -16.81 9.15
CA SER A 26 -5.36 -17.17 8.56
C SER A 26 -4.34 -16.08 8.85
N TYR A 27 -3.89 -16.01 10.09
CA TYR A 27 -3.09 -14.88 10.54
C TYR A 27 -1.70 -14.86 9.92
N ASN A 28 -1.12 -16.01 9.64
CA ASN A 28 0.19 -16.03 8.99
C ASN A 28 0.11 -15.46 7.58
N ALA A 29 -0.93 -15.85 6.84
CA ALA A 29 -1.13 -15.31 5.51
C ALA A 29 -1.48 -13.83 5.56
N ALA A 30 -2.23 -13.43 6.59
CA ALA A 30 -2.57 -12.03 6.75
C ALA A 30 -1.32 -11.19 7.01
N ALA A 31 -0.38 -11.72 7.80
CA ALA A 31 0.87 -11.01 8.06
C ALA A 31 1.66 -10.84 6.77
N ASP A 32 1.72 -11.87 5.94
CA ASP A 32 2.41 -11.76 4.66
C ASP A 32 1.74 -10.74 3.76
N CYS A 33 0.42 -10.72 3.76
CA CYS A 33 -0.33 -9.74 2.99
C CYS A 33 -0.01 -8.32 3.47
N ALA A 34 0.12 -8.15 4.77
CA ALA A 34 0.43 -6.84 5.33
C ALA A 34 1.81 -6.35 4.89
N VAL A 35 2.77 -7.26 4.71
CA VAL A 35 4.09 -6.88 4.21
C VAL A 35 3.96 -6.30 2.80
N ASP A 36 3.16 -6.94 1.95
CA ASP A 36 2.93 -6.41 0.61
C ASP A 36 2.25 -5.05 0.66
N MET A 37 1.31 -4.88 1.60
CA MET A 37 0.65 -3.59 1.77
C MET A 37 1.65 -2.51 2.15
N GLN A 38 2.63 -2.84 2.98
CA GLN A 38 3.66 -1.87 3.35
C GLN A 38 4.46 -1.44 2.14
N LEU A 39 4.78 -2.37 1.26
CA LEU A 39 5.54 -2.02 0.06
C LEU A 39 4.75 -1.07 -0.84
N MET A 40 3.47 -1.34 -0.99
CA MET A 40 2.64 -0.46 -1.81
C MET A 40 2.51 0.92 -1.15
N ALA A 41 2.35 0.94 0.16
CA ALA A 41 2.25 2.20 0.89
C ALA A 41 3.55 2.99 0.78
N LEU A 42 4.68 2.31 0.82
CA LEU A 42 5.97 2.98 0.68
C LEU A 42 6.10 3.62 -0.69
N GLN A 43 5.66 2.93 -1.73
CA GLN A 43 5.69 3.49 -3.07
C GLN A 43 4.85 4.76 -3.16
N LEU A 44 3.69 4.73 -2.54
CA LEU A 44 2.82 5.90 -2.52
C LEU A 44 3.44 7.04 -1.72
N GLN A 45 4.11 6.69 -0.63
CA GLN A 45 4.80 7.69 0.17
C GLN A 45 5.90 8.36 -0.62
N GLU A 46 6.71 7.57 -1.31
CA GLU A 46 7.80 8.12 -2.09
C GLU A 46 7.30 8.99 -3.22
N TRP A 47 6.20 8.57 -3.84
CA TRP A 47 5.61 9.37 -4.91
C TRP A 47 5.15 10.72 -4.37
N ALA A 48 4.48 10.72 -3.23
CA ALA A 48 3.99 11.96 -2.64
C ALA A 48 5.13 12.85 -2.17
N GLU A 49 6.18 12.24 -1.62
CA GLU A 49 7.33 13.03 -1.16
C GLU A 49 8.04 13.71 -2.32
N SER A 50 8.08 13.06 -3.47
CA SER A 50 8.69 13.67 -4.63
C SER A 50 7.92 14.89 -5.10
N LYS A 51 6.63 14.93 -4.83
CA LYS A 51 5.83 16.10 -5.15
C LYS A 51 5.96 17.18 -4.09
N CYS A 52 6.10 16.74 -2.83
CA CYS A 52 6.22 17.71 -1.73
C CYS A 52 7.49 18.51 -1.78
N THR A 53 8.54 17.96 -2.34
CA THR A 53 9.79 18.68 -2.37
C THR A 53 9.70 19.95 -3.19
N GLU A 54 8.67 20.06 -4.00
CA GLU A 54 8.50 21.27 -4.78
C GLU A 54 7.78 22.36 -4.04
N THR A 55 7.05 22.01 -2.99
CA THR A 55 6.35 23.00 -2.20
C THR A 55 6.68 22.73 -0.78
N PRO A 56 7.72 23.28 -0.34
CA PRO A 56 8.13 22.94 0.96
C PRO A 56 7.23 23.48 1.92
N ASN A 57 6.37 23.73 2.09
CA ASN A 57 5.71 24.14 2.96
C ASN A 57 5.21 23.52 3.58
N SER A 58 5.02 23.42 4.05
CA SER A 58 4.42 23.09 4.62
C SER A 58 4.00 23.17 5.45
#